data_b5257027c2e1ccfbf1e5c58ac45eb25a
#
_entry.id   b5257027c2e1ccfbf1e5c58ac45eb25a
#
_cell.length_a   1.000
_cell.length_b   1.000
_cell.length_c   1.000
_cell.angle_alpha   90.00
_cell.angle_beta   90.00
_cell.angle_gamma   90.00
#
_symmetry.space_group_name_H-M   'P 1'
#
loop_
_entity.id
_entity.type
_entity.pdbx_description
1 polymer ?
#
loop_
_entity_poly.entity_id
_entity_poly.type
_entity_poly.pdbx_seq_one_letter_code
_entity_poly.pdbx_strand_id
1 'polypeptide(L)'
;MQATDLPAPDADALAHSARLSALLRETIAAHGPLPFHAFMERCLYAPGLGYYSAGSRKFGALGDFVTSTELGPVFARCVAAALAPSLQLLGADADWLELGGGSGACAEPCSWH
;
A
#
# COMPACT_ATOMS: atom_id res chain seq x y z
N MET A 1 1.22 -29.52 8.89
CA MET A 1 1.31 -28.03 8.95
C MET A 1 0.30 -27.60 10.00
N GLN A 2 0.75 -27.22 11.20
CA GLN A 2 -0.15 -26.72 12.24
C GLN A 2 -0.70 -25.38 11.76
N ALA A 3 -2.04 -25.23 11.81
CA ALA A 3 -2.67 -23.95 11.59
C ALA A 3 -2.08 -22.98 12.63
N THR A 4 -1.38 -21.96 12.19
CA THR A 4 -0.96 -20.85 13.03
C THR A 4 -2.23 -20.25 13.61
N ASP A 5 -2.30 -20.20 14.93
CA ASP A 5 -3.43 -19.64 15.66
C ASP A 5 -3.39 -18.11 15.47
N LEU A 6 -3.91 -17.64 14.35
CA LEU A 6 -3.99 -16.21 14.02
C LEU A 6 -5.05 -15.58 14.93
N PRO A 7 -4.83 -14.36 15.44
CA PRO A 7 -5.82 -13.67 16.24
C PRO A 7 -7.12 -13.51 15.46
N ALA A 8 -8.25 -13.75 16.13
CA ALA A 8 -9.55 -13.59 15.50
C ALA A 8 -9.78 -12.12 15.12
N PRO A 9 -10.35 -11.84 13.91
CA PRO A 9 -10.72 -10.49 13.54
C PRO A 9 -11.76 -9.90 14.50
N ASP A 10 -11.69 -8.61 14.75
CA ASP A 10 -12.71 -7.90 15.53
C ASP A 10 -14.03 -7.76 14.76
N ALA A 11 -15.07 -7.27 15.43
CA ALA A 11 -16.43 -7.13 14.86
C ALA A 11 -16.46 -6.19 13.65
N ASP A 12 -15.66 -5.11 13.66
CA ASP A 12 -15.59 -4.13 12.58
C ASP A 12 -14.91 -4.72 11.34
N ALA A 13 -13.83 -5.47 11.52
CA ALA A 13 -13.16 -6.19 10.45
C ALA A 13 -14.06 -7.25 9.81
N LEU A 14 -14.83 -7.98 10.63
CA LEU A 14 -15.79 -8.96 10.14
C LEU A 14 -16.92 -8.29 9.34
N ALA A 15 -17.49 -7.20 9.84
CA ALA A 15 -18.52 -6.43 9.15
C ALA A 15 -18.01 -5.84 7.83
N HIS A 16 -16.77 -5.35 7.82
CA HIS A 16 -16.12 -4.84 6.63
C HIS A 16 -15.92 -5.94 5.57
N SER A 17 -15.40 -7.08 5.98
CA SER A 17 -15.22 -8.26 5.12
C SER A 17 -16.53 -8.76 4.53
N ALA A 18 -17.62 -8.75 5.32
CA ALA A 18 -18.95 -9.15 4.86
C ALA A 18 -19.45 -8.22 3.74
N ARG A 19 -19.26 -6.90 3.85
CA ARG A 19 -19.67 -5.93 2.82
C ARG A 19 -18.89 -6.11 1.52
N LEU A 20 -17.56 -6.29 1.58
CA LEU A 20 -16.74 -6.57 0.40
C LEU A 20 -17.15 -7.90 -0.25
N SER A 21 -17.38 -8.93 0.54
CA SER A 21 -17.85 -10.24 0.05
C SER A 21 -19.21 -10.15 -0.63
N ALA A 22 -20.13 -9.33 -0.13
CA ALA A 22 -21.42 -9.08 -0.78
C ALA A 22 -21.23 -8.42 -2.16
N LEU A 23 -20.42 -7.36 -2.24
CA LEU A 23 -20.11 -6.69 -3.50
C LEU A 23 -19.53 -7.66 -4.55
N LEU A 24 -18.60 -8.55 -4.15
CA LEU A 24 -18.03 -9.54 -5.04
C LEU A 24 -19.07 -10.55 -5.53
N ARG A 25 -19.92 -11.06 -4.64
CA ARG A 25 -21.01 -11.99 -5.00
C ARG A 25 -22.02 -11.35 -5.95
N GLU A 26 -22.44 -10.12 -5.70
CA GLU A 26 -23.34 -9.37 -6.58
C GLU A 26 -22.71 -9.16 -7.97
N THR A 27 -21.43 -8.82 -8.01
CA THR A 27 -20.72 -8.66 -9.29
C THR A 27 -20.66 -9.97 -10.07
N ILE A 28 -20.37 -11.09 -9.40
CA ILE A 28 -20.34 -12.42 -10.04
C ILE A 28 -21.73 -12.83 -10.48
N ALA A 29 -22.76 -12.55 -9.69
CA ALA A 29 -24.14 -12.88 -10.07
C ALA A 29 -24.60 -12.10 -11.30
N ALA A 30 -24.17 -10.85 -11.44
CA ALA A 30 -24.56 -9.98 -12.56
C ALA A 30 -23.77 -10.24 -13.85
N HIS A 31 -22.48 -10.56 -13.74
CA HIS A 31 -21.56 -10.57 -14.89
C HIS A 31 -20.87 -11.93 -15.13
N GLY A 32 -21.14 -12.93 -14.29
CA GLY A 32 -20.46 -14.22 -14.33
C GLY A 32 -19.12 -14.24 -13.57
N PRO A 33 -18.31 -15.29 -13.72
CA PRO A 33 -17.06 -15.48 -13.01
C PRO A 33 -16.08 -14.32 -13.23
N LEU A 34 -15.47 -13.81 -12.16
CA LEU A 34 -14.44 -12.77 -12.25
C LEU A 34 -13.07 -13.39 -12.56
N PRO A 35 -12.32 -12.86 -13.53
CA PRO A 35 -10.91 -13.21 -13.69
C PRO A 35 -10.12 -12.71 -12.46
N PHE A 36 -9.02 -13.41 -12.14
CA PHE A 36 -8.28 -13.16 -10.89
C PHE A 36 -7.80 -11.71 -10.74
N HIS A 37 -7.34 -11.08 -11.81
CA HIS A 37 -6.93 -9.67 -11.76
C HIS A 37 -8.08 -8.74 -11.34
N ALA A 38 -9.30 -8.96 -11.86
CA ALA A 38 -10.47 -8.14 -11.51
C ALA A 38 -10.95 -8.42 -10.07
N PHE A 39 -10.80 -9.65 -9.58
CA PHE A 39 -11.02 -9.98 -8.18
C PHE A 39 -10.03 -9.24 -7.28
N MET A 40 -8.73 -9.31 -7.58
CA MET A 40 -7.67 -8.61 -6.83
C MET A 40 -7.86 -7.10 -6.84
N GLU A 41 -8.19 -6.53 -7.99
CA GLU A 41 -8.47 -5.10 -8.11
C GLU A 41 -9.57 -4.65 -7.14
N ARG A 42 -10.68 -5.40 -7.07
CA ARG A 42 -11.76 -5.10 -6.13
C ARG A 42 -11.35 -5.30 -4.67
N CYS A 43 -10.66 -6.39 -4.36
CA CYS A 43 -10.19 -6.65 -2.99
C CYS A 43 -9.25 -5.55 -2.49
N LEU A 44 -8.44 -4.98 -3.37
CA LEU A 44 -7.42 -3.99 -3.00
C LEU A 44 -7.95 -2.55 -3.07
N TYR A 45 -8.78 -2.22 -4.06
CA TYR A 45 -9.07 -0.85 -4.43
C TYR A 45 -10.55 -0.48 -4.51
N ALA A 46 -11.51 -1.39 -4.25
CA ALA A 46 -12.94 -1.03 -4.24
C ALA A 46 -13.17 0.18 -3.32
N PRO A 47 -13.85 1.26 -3.79
CA PRO A 47 -14.04 2.49 -3.03
C PRO A 47 -14.62 2.23 -1.64
N GLY A 48 -13.90 2.63 -0.59
CA GLY A 48 -14.29 2.48 0.81
C GLY A 48 -14.34 1.04 1.35
N LEU A 49 -14.07 0.02 0.52
CA LEU A 49 -14.11 -1.39 0.88
C LEU A 49 -12.80 -2.13 0.60
N GLY A 50 -12.05 -1.72 -0.42
CA GLY A 50 -10.77 -2.34 -0.76
C GLY A 50 -9.70 -2.10 0.30
N TYR A 51 -8.75 -3.00 0.40
CA TYR A 51 -7.69 -2.97 1.40
C TYR A 51 -6.99 -1.59 1.47
N TYR A 52 -6.64 -0.99 0.34
CA TYR A 52 -5.97 0.32 0.29
C TYR A 52 -6.92 1.52 0.38
N SER A 53 -8.22 1.35 0.12
CA SER A 53 -9.21 2.43 0.10
C SER A 53 -10.10 2.52 1.34
N ALA A 54 -10.03 1.56 2.25
CA ALA A 54 -10.88 1.47 3.42
C ALA A 54 -10.51 2.39 4.59
N GLY A 55 -9.50 3.27 4.42
CA GLY A 55 -9.12 4.28 5.43
C GLY A 55 -8.38 3.77 6.66
N SER A 56 -8.14 2.46 6.80
CA SER A 56 -7.34 1.93 7.90
C SER A 56 -5.85 2.20 7.71
N ARG A 57 -5.12 2.34 8.82
CA ARG A 57 -3.66 2.55 8.81
C ARG A 57 -2.97 1.29 8.31
N LYS A 58 -2.31 1.36 7.14
CA LYS A 58 -1.66 0.21 6.49
C LYS A 58 -0.16 0.14 6.79
N PHE A 59 0.49 1.31 6.99
CA PHE A 59 1.93 1.44 7.10
C PHE A 59 2.37 1.91 8.49
N GLY A 60 3.61 1.57 8.87
CA GLY A 60 4.24 1.96 10.11
C GLY A 60 3.98 1.00 11.27
N ALA A 61 4.50 1.34 12.46
CA ALA A 61 4.47 0.47 13.65
C ALA A 61 3.06 0.08 14.15
N LEU A 62 2.02 0.82 13.73
CA LEU A 62 0.61 0.56 14.05
C LEU A 62 -0.19 0.10 12.82
N GLY A 63 0.48 -0.19 11.70
CA GLY A 63 -0.13 -0.67 10.46
C GLY A 63 0.08 -2.17 10.27
N ASP A 64 -0.46 -2.68 9.17
CA ASP A 64 -0.40 -4.11 8.85
C ASP A 64 1.00 -4.59 8.45
N PHE A 65 1.86 -3.66 7.98
CA PHE A 65 3.25 -3.98 7.63
C PHE A 65 4.16 -2.75 7.71
N VAL A 66 5.46 -3.01 7.89
CA VAL A 66 6.52 -2.01 7.92
C VAL A 66 7.41 -2.19 6.70
N THR A 67 7.66 -1.11 5.97
CA THR A 67 8.58 -1.10 4.82
C THR A 67 9.96 -0.58 5.23
N SER A 68 10.97 -0.76 4.36
CA SER A 68 12.33 -0.31 4.62
C SER A 68 12.42 1.19 4.93
N THR A 69 11.55 1.99 4.37
CA THR A 69 11.47 3.46 4.59
C THR A 69 11.00 3.81 6.00
N GLU A 70 10.15 2.97 6.59
CA GLU A 70 9.62 3.16 7.96
C GLU A 70 10.58 2.70 9.05
N LEU A 71 11.61 1.89 8.69
CA LEU A 71 12.62 1.41 9.64
C LEU A 71 13.68 2.47 9.99
N GLY A 72 13.71 3.57 9.26
CA GLY A 72 14.63 4.68 9.48
C GLY A 72 15.23 5.25 8.18
N PRO A 73 16.06 6.31 8.27
CA PRO A 73 16.48 7.08 7.11
C PRO A 73 17.56 6.40 6.25
N VAL A 74 18.09 5.25 6.66
CA VAL A 74 19.23 4.61 5.98
C VAL A 74 18.87 4.23 4.54
N PHE A 75 17.71 3.60 4.33
CA PHE A 75 17.25 3.22 2.99
C PHE A 75 17.10 4.44 2.08
N ALA A 76 16.41 5.48 2.55
CA ALA A 76 16.20 6.71 1.79
C ALA A 76 17.52 7.41 1.44
N ARG A 77 18.48 7.46 2.37
CA ARG A 77 19.83 8.01 2.13
C ARG A 77 20.60 7.21 1.09
N CYS A 78 20.49 5.89 1.11
CA CYS A 78 21.11 5.04 0.07
C CYS A 78 20.50 5.30 -1.31
N VAL A 79 19.18 5.42 -1.39
CA VAL A 79 18.49 5.76 -2.64
C VAL A 79 18.91 7.15 -3.13
N ALA A 80 18.92 8.15 -2.24
CA ALA A 80 19.37 9.50 -2.56
C ALA A 80 20.81 9.50 -3.10
N ALA A 81 21.73 8.83 -2.41
CA ALA A 81 23.14 8.73 -2.85
C ALA A 81 23.27 8.05 -4.21
N ALA A 82 22.47 7.02 -4.50
CA ALA A 82 22.46 6.34 -5.79
C ALA A 82 21.94 7.21 -6.94
N LEU A 83 20.96 8.07 -6.66
CA LEU A 83 20.34 8.94 -7.67
C LEU A 83 21.07 10.28 -7.86
N ALA A 84 21.84 10.72 -6.87
CA ALA A 84 22.53 12.01 -6.89
C ALA A 84 23.32 12.29 -8.18
N PRO A 85 24.14 11.35 -8.72
CA PRO A 85 24.87 11.60 -9.96
C PRO A 85 23.96 11.85 -11.16
N SER A 86 22.81 11.14 -11.23
CA SER A 86 21.85 11.30 -12.32
C SER A 86 21.14 12.66 -12.23
N LEU A 87 20.74 13.05 -11.02
CA LEU A 87 20.08 14.35 -10.78
C LEU A 87 21.03 15.51 -11.09
N GLN A 88 22.31 15.40 -10.73
CA GLN A 88 23.32 16.40 -11.06
C GLN A 88 23.50 16.57 -12.58
N LEU A 89 23.40 15.49 -13.36
CA LEU A 89 23.48 15.54 -14.82
C LEU A 89 22.25 16.18 -15.44
N LEU A 90 21.08 16.02 -14.83
CA LEU A 90 19.81 16.60 -15.31
C LEU A 90 19.69 18.10 -15.01
N GLY A 91 20.41 18.61 -14.02
CA GLY A 91 20.44 20.02 -13.66
C GLY A 91 19.47 20.39 -12.52
N ALA A 92 19.44 21.69 -12.19
CA ALA A 92 18.73 22.21 -11.03
C ALA A 92 17.19 22.15 -11.17
N ASP A 93 16.68 22.02 -12.38
CA ASP A 93 15.22 21.95 -12.65
C ASP A 93 14.70 20.50 -12.68
N ALA A 94 15.52 19.54 -12.26
CA ALA A 94 15.13 18.15 -12.23
C ALA A 94 14.23 17.85 -11.02
N ASP A 95 13.07 17.26 -11.30
CA ASP A 95 12.15 16.77 -10.27
C ASP A 95 12.32 15.27 -10.03
N TRP A 96 12.08 14.85 -8.81
CA TRP A 96 11.94 13.45 -8.42
C TRP A 96 10.50 13.13 -8.08
N LEU A 97 9.92 12.17 -8.80
CA LEU A 97 8.57 11.67 -8.54
C LEU A 97 8.66 10.26 -7.91
N GLU A 98 8.11 10.10 -6.71
CA GLU A 98 7.92 8.80 -6.06
C GLU A 98 6.48 8.33 -6.25
N LEU A 99 6.29 7.19 -6.94
CA LEU A 99 4.99 6.54 -7.08
C LEU A 99 4.74 5.61 -5.90
N GLY A 100 3.59 5.78 -5.23
CA GLY A 100 3.26 4.95 -4.06
C GLY A 100 4.04 5.32 -2.80
N GLY A 101 4.43 6.57 -2.63
CA GLY A 101 5.27 7.07 -1.53
C GLY A 101 4.75 6.85 -0.10
N GLY A 102 3.53 6.34 0.06
CA GLY A 102 2.97 5.98 1.36
C GLY A 102 2.91 7.17 2.33
N SER A 103 3.66 7.09 3.43
CA SER A 103 3.79 8.17 4.42
C SER A 103 4.69 9.33 3.96
N GLY A 104 5.44 9.17 2.86
CA GLY A 104 6.47 10.11 2.43
C GLY A 104 7.82 9.92 3.12
N ALA A 105 7.98 8.89 3.94
CA ALA A 105 9.20 8.64 4.73
C ALA A 105 10.46 8.45 3.87
N CYS A 106 10.32 8.09 2.60
CA CYS A 106 11.45 8.03 1.67
C CYS A 106 11.84 9.41 1.14
N ALA A 107 10.87 10.25 0.84
CA ALA A 107 11.11 11.56 0.23
C ALA A 107 11.75 12.56 1.21
N GLU A 108 11.33 12.55 2.48
CA GLU A 108 11.81 13.51 3.49
C GLU A 108 13.34 13.53 3.63
N PRO A 109 14.05 12.39 3.81
CA PRO A 109 15.51 12.39 3.89
C PRO A 109 16.21 12.64 2.54
N CYS A 110 15.48 12.63 1.43
CA CYS A 110 15.98 12.86 0.09
C CYS A 110 15.86 14.33 -0.36
N SER A 111 15.25 15.19 0.46
CA SER A 111 15.16 16.61 0.13
C SER A 111 16.55 17.26 0.12
N TRP A 112 16.95 17.75 -1.05
CA TRP A 112 18.21 18.44 -1.29
C TRP A 112 18.00 19.95 -1.03
N HIS A 113 18.79 20.51 -0.15
CA HIS A 113 18.91 21.96 0.03
C HIS A 113 20.14 22.48 -0.71
#